data_38cd19ac9cca6636520eefcefabdbc7b
#
_entry.id   38cd19ac9cca6636520eefcefabdbc7b
#
_cell.length_a   1.000
_cell.length_b   1.000
_cell.length_c   1.000
_cell.angle_alpha   90.00
_cell.angle_beta   90.00
_cell.angle_gamma   90.00
#
_symmetry.space_group_name_H-M   'P 1'
#
loop_
_entity.id
_entity.type
_entity.pdbx_description
1 polymer ?
#
loop_
_entity_poly.entity_id
_entity_poly.type
_entity_poly.pdbx_seq_one_letter_code
_entity_poly.pdbx_strand_id
1 'polypeptide(L)' 'MKDTIIEKLQSLPEEIKKTYRWKLAMNIALDRGSAYYDDMYEAVDCYLHLGFTPEEICSQINFGSLNVDANEIRDIFDI' A
#
# COMPACT_ATOMS: atom_id res chain seq x y z
N MET A 1 -4.67 0.97 12.82
CA MET A 1 -5.87 1.42 12.12
C MET A 1 -5.49 1.99 10.78
N LYS A 2 -6.48 2.20 9.92
CA LYS A 2 -6.23 2.74 8.58
C LYS A 2 -5.54 4.08 8.61
N ASP A 3 -5.81 4.86 9.64
CA ASP A 3 -5.21 6.17 9.82
C ASP A 3 -3.69 6.10 9.96
N THR A 4 -3.16 4.98 10.42
CA THR A 4 -1.73 4.81 10.55
C THR A 4 -1.00 4.89 9.20
N ILE A 5 -1.58 4.30 8.18
CA ILE A 5 -1.01 4.37 6.84
C ILE A 5 -1.06 5.80 6.30
N ILE A 6 -2.19 6.47 6.50
CA ILE A 6 -2.35 7.86 6.04
C ILE A 6 -1.35 8.76 6.75
N GLU A 7 -1.21 8.61 8.05
CA GLU A 7 -0.24 9.40 8.82
C GLU A 7 1.18 9.17 8.32
N LYS A 8 1.55 7.92 8.08
CA LYS A 8 2.88 7.59 7.59
C LYS A 8 3.12 8.18 6.21
N LEU A 9 2.12 8.11 5.33
CA LEU A 9 2.23 8.70 4.00
C LEU A 9 2.39 10.22 4.09
N GLN A 10 1.65 10.88 4.97
CA GLN A 10 1.71 12.31 5.13
C GLN A 10 3.01 12.79 5.76
N SER A 11 3.69 11.93 6.51
CA SER A 11 4.95 12.27 7.15
C SER A 11 6.17 12.08 6.25
N LEU A 12 5.99 11.56 5.06
CA LEU A 12 7.07 11.38 4.11
C LEU A 12 7.56 12.72 3.58
N PRO A 13 8.82 12.79 3.09
CA PRO A 13 9.36 14.05 2.55
C PRO A 13 8.54 14.57 1.38
N GLU A 14 8.56 15.89 1.21
CA GLU A 14 7.80 16.53 0.14
C GLU A 14 8.17 16.01 -1.25
N GLU A 15 9.44 15.68 -1.44
CA GLU A 15 9.89 15.12 -2.72
C GLU A 15 9.20 13.80 -3.05
N ILE A 16 8.98 12.99 -2.03
CA ILE A 16 8.27 11.72 -2.18
C ILE A 16 6.80 11.99 -2.49
N LYS A 17 6.22 12.98 -1.84
CA LYS A 17 4.80 13.31 -2.03
C LYS A 17 4.47 13.78 -3.45
N LYS A 18 5.47 14.17 -4.22
CA LYS A 18 5.28 14.57 -5.60
C LYS A 18 5.27 13.41 -6.57
N THR A 19 5.62 12.22 -6.12
CA THR A 19 5.72 11.06 -7.00
C THR A 19 4.35 10.45 -7.28
N TYR A 20 4.27 9.76 -8.41
CA TYR A 20 3.07 9.02 -8.77
C TYR A 20 2.77 7.93 -7.74
N ARG A 21 3.82 7.27 -7.25
CA ARG A 21 3.68 6.20 -6.26
C ARG A 21 2.96 6.70 -5.01
N TRP A 22 3.38 7.86 -4.51
CA TRP A 22 2.76 8.41 -3.32
C TRP A 22 1.29 8.75 -3.56
N LYS A 23 1.00 9.36 -4.71
CA LYS A 23 -0.36 9.74 -5.04
C LYS A 23 -1.27 8.52 -5.18
N LEU A 24 -0.78 7.48 -5.81
CA LEU A 24 -1.54 6.25 -5.94
C LEU A 24 -1.75 5.59 -4.58
N ALA A 25 -0.72 5.51 -3.77
CA ALA A 25 -0.82 4.92 -2.43
C ALA A 25 -1.82 5.69 -1.56
N MET A 26 -1.79 7.01 -1.63
CA MET A 26 -2.73 7.82 -0.86
C MET A 26 -4.16 7.61 -1.33
N ASN A 27 -4.39 7.55 -2.62
CA ASN A 27 -5.71 7.26 -3.15
C ASN A 27 -6.24 5.92 -2.67
N ILE A 28 -5.39 4.91 -2.67
CA ILE A 28 -5.75 3.58 -2.19
C ILE A 28 -6.12 3.64 -0.71
N ALA A 29 -5.33 4.33 0.09
CA ALA A 29 -5.56 4.42 1.52
C ALA A 29 -6.87 5.14 1.83
N LEU A 30 -7.18 6.19 1.08
CA LEU A 30 -8.39 6.96 1.29
C LEU A 30 -9.64 6.23 0.79
N ASP A 31 -9.48 5.40 -0.22
CA ASP A 31 -10.58 4.69 -0.85
C ASP A 31 -11.05 3.47 -0.05
N ARG A 32 -10.26 3.03 0.90
CA ARG A 32 -10.67 2.06 1.92
C ARG A 32 -11.20 0.75 1.39
N GLY A 33 -10.55 0.22 0.40
CA GLY A 33 -10.90 -1.11 -0.06
C GLY A 33 -11.91 -1.14 -1.16
N SER A 34 -12.09 -0.06 -1.81
CA SER A 34 -12.71 -0.10 -3.10
C SER A 34 -11.82 -0.98 -3.97
N ALA A 35 -12.42 -1.95 -4.59
CA ALA A 35 -11.70 -3.03 -5.24
C ALA A 35 -11.23 -2.62 -6.63
N TYR A 36 -10.53 -1.55 -6.70
CA TYR A 36 -9.97 -1.13 -7.96
C TYR A 36 -8.63 -1.71 -8.25
N TYR A 37 -8.35 -2.83 -7.66
CA TYR A 37 -7.03 -3.36 -7.88
C TYR A 37 -7.09 -4.38 -8.98
N ASP A 38 -7.32 -3.88 -10.17
CA ASP A 38 -7.01 -4.68 -11.34
C ASP A 38 -5.54 -5.03 -11.32
N ASP A 39 -4.77 -4.21 -10.63
CA ASP A 39 -3.34 -4.46 -10.50
C ASP A 39 -2.91 -4.38 -9.04
N MET A 40 -3.17 -5.47 -8.34
CA MET A 40 -2.76 -5.62 -6.96
C MET A 40 -1.23 -5.52 -6.83
N TYR A 41 -0.50 -6.01 -7.82
CA TYR A 41 0.96 -5.94 -7.80
C TYR A 41 1.43 -4.51 -7.79
N GLU A 42 0.82 -3.66 -8.59
CA GLU A 42 1.19 -2.25 -8.63
C GLU A 42 0.93 -1.58 -7.29
N ALA A 43 -0.21 -1.87 -6.68
CA ALA A 43 -0.55 -1.28 -5.39
C ALA A 43 0.45 -1.68 -4.31
N VAL A 44 0.74 -2.97 -4.21
CA VAL A 44 1.69 -3.47 -3.21
C VAL A 44 3.09 -2.94 -3.49
N ASP A 45 3.49 -2.92 -4.75
CA ASP A 45 4.79 -2.41 -5.15
C ASP A 45 4.98 -0.96 -4.73
N CYS A 46 3.95 -0.13 -4.91
CA CYS A 46 3.99 1.26 -4.48
C CYS A 46 4.25 1.38 -2.98
N TYR A 47 3.52 0.61 -2.18
CA TYR A 47 3.71 0.66 -0.73
C TYR A 47 5.08 0.17 -0.30
N LEU A 48 5.57 -0.89 -0.93
CA LEU A 48 6.91 -1.39 -0.61
C LEU A 48 7.99 -0.35 -0.92
N HIS A 49 7.87 0.33 -2.05
CA HIS A 49 8.83 1.39 -2.42
C HIS A 49 8.74 2.60 -1.51
N LEU A 50 7.61 2.81 -0.87
CA LEU A 50 7.44 3.92 0.07
C LEU A 50 7.90 3.57 1.48
N GLY A 51 8.36 2.34 1.70
CA GLY A 51 8.93 1.94 2.98
C GLY A 51 7.98 1.20 3.91
N PHE A 52 6.84 0.77 3.42
CA PHE A 52 5.92 -0.05 4.22
C PHE A 52 6.37 -1.50 4.20
N THR A 53 6.17 -2.19 5.32
CA THR A 53 6.43 -3.61 5.39
C THR A 53 5.24 -4.40 4.87
N PRO A 54 5.45 -5.66 4.43
CA PRO A 54 4.31 -6.51 4.05
C PRO A 54 3.26 -6.63 5.14
N GLU A 55 3.68 -6.70 6.40
CA GLU A 55 2.75 -6.77 7.52
C GLU A 55 1.87 -5.52 7.61
N GLU A 56 2.49 -4.36 7.45
CA GLU A 56 1.73 -3.11 7.47
C GLU A 56 0.73 -3.06 6.33
N ILE A 57 1.15 -3.47 5.15
CA ILE A 57 0.28 -3.47 3.97
C ILE A 57 -0.94 -4.36 4.21
N CYS A 58 -0.72 -5.57 4.69
CA CYS A 58 -1.81 -6.51 4.91
C CYS A 58 -2.76 -6.10 6.02
N SER A 59 -2.24 -5.44 7.06
CA SER A 59 -3.07 -5.08 8.20
C SER A 59 -3.90 -3.82 7.99
N GLN A 60 -3.47 -2.96 7.05
CA GLN A 60 -4.10 -1.66 6.88
C GLN A 60 -4.87 -1.52 5.56
N ILE A 61 -4.53 -2.32 4.58
CA ILE A 61 -5.13 -2.24 3.26
C ILE A 61 -6.09 -3.39 3.05
N ASN A 62 -7.29 -3.07 2.62
CA ASN A 62 -8.28 -4.07 2.29
C ASN A 62 -8.16 -4.42 0.81
N PHE A 63 -7.82 -5.66 0.54
CA PHE A 63 -7.72 -6.15 -0.84
C PHE A 63 -9.02 -6.78 -1.34
N GLY A 64 -10.14 -6.40 -0.72
CA GLY A 64 -11.44 -6.92 -1.12
C GLY A 64 -11.58 -8.39 -0.80
N SER A 65 -11.97 -9.19 -1.77
CA SER A 65 -12.12 -10.62 -1.60
C SER A 65 -10.80 -11.39 -1.75
N LEU A 66 -9.72 -10.72 -2.06
CA LEU A 66 -8.43 -11.36 -2.21
C LEU A 66 -7.81 -11.64 -0.85
N ASN A 67 -7.34 -12.86 -0.69
CA ASN A 67 -6.77 -13.31 0.55
C ASN A 67 -5.24 -13.18 0.46
N VAL A 68 -4.73 -12.02 0.81
CA VAL A 68 -3.31 -11.72 0.68
C VAL A 68 -2.70 -11.57 2.05
N ASP A 69 -1.66 -12.33 2.34
CA ASP A 69 -0.93 -12.19 3.59
C ASP A 69 0.51 -11.74 3.35
N ALA A 70 1.22 -11.46 4.44
CA ALA A 70 2.57 -10.93 4.35
C ALA A 70 3.54 -11.90 3.69
N ASN A 71 3.38 -13.19 3.93
CA ASN A 71 4.25 -14.19 3.33
C ASN A 71 4.05 -14.28 1.83
N GLU A 72 2.82 -14.13 1.39
CA GLU A 72 2.51 -14.13 -0.02
C GLU A 72 3.13 -12.93 -0.72
N ILE A 73 3.10 -11.77 -0.09
CA ILE A 73 3.75 -10.58 -0.62
C ILE A 73 5.26 -10.81 -0.74
N ARG A 74 5.87 -11.39 0.27
CA ARG A 74 7.31 -11.69 0.24
C ARG A 74 7.67 -12.63 -0.89
N ASP A 75 6.86 -13.65 -1.11
CA ASP A 75 7.08 -14.61 -2.18
C ASP A 75 7.00 -13.94 -3.55
N ILE A 76 5.95 -13.17 -3.77
CA ILE A 76 5.71 -12.54 -5.06
C ILE A 76 6.80 -11.53 -5.40
N PHE A 77 7.24 -10.76 -4.42
CA PHE A 77 8.23 -9.70 -4.65
C PHE A 77 9.65 -10.11 -4.30
N ASP A 78 9.84 -11.35 -3.91
CA ASP A 78 11.16 -11.93 -3.63
C ASP A 78 11.94 -11.11 -2.58
N ILE A 79 11.31 -10.86 -1.48
CA ILE A 79 11.91 -10.07 -0.41
C ILE A 79 11.92 -10.81 0.94
#